data_1957fa50530f30b87901b8b1b752793b
#
_entry.id   1957fa50530f30b87901b8b1b752793b
#
_cell.length_a   1.000
_cell.length_b   1.000
_cell.length_c   1.000
_cell.angle_alpha   90.00
_cell.angle_beta   90.00
_cell.angle_gamma   90.00
#
_symmetry.space_group_name_H-M   'P 1'
#
loop_
_entity.id
_entity.type
_entity.pdbx_description
1 polymer ?
#
loop_
_entity_poly.entity_id
_entity_poly.type
_entity_poly.pdbx_seq_one_letter_code
_entity_poly.pdbx_strand_id
1 'polypeptide(L)'
;HWMVRRQRQMCIRDSDSTPFYGESGGQVGDKGKLSAKGLEIEVLDTQKIGNFHLHISKIKKGSINLNDRVKAEINTERRRAIVSNHSATHLMHSALRNILGEHVQQKGSLVNEEKLRFDFSHKQKLSESEIARIEQEVNQAITSAEDTQIIETSIEESQKLGAIAFFGEKYGDQVRVLKIAGDYSTELCGGTHVKNSSEIKSFKIISETSISSGVRRIEAISGDLAIKDKADNKTDLLN
;
A
#
# COMPACT_ATOMS: atom_id res chain seq x y z
N HIS A 1 23.93 11.94 -14.40
CA HIS A 1 24.01 13.40 -14.25
C HIS A 1 23.28 13.83 -13.00
N TRP A 2 24.04 14.37 -12.07
CA TRP A 2 23.68 14.73 -10.72
C TRP A 2 22.89 16.03 -10.69
N MET A 3 21.72 16.03 -10.09
CA MET A 3 21.06 17.27 -9.72
C MET A 3 21.05 17.41 -8.20
N VAL A 4 22.12 18.03 -7.64
CA VAL A 4 22.11 18.52 -6.27
C VAL A 4 21.56 19.93 -6.27
N ARG A 5 20.28 20.09 -5.93
CA ARG A 5 19.75 21.41 -5.57
C ARG A 5 19.93 21.64 -4.08
N ARG A 6 20.86 22.53 -3.72
CA ARG A 6 20.96 23.08 -2.37
C ARG A 6 19.80 24.06 -2.16
N GLN A 7 18.71 23.61 -1.61
CA GLN A 7 17.86 24.49 -0.80
C GLN A 7 18.15 24.22 0.67
N ARG A 8 18.15 25.25 1.49
CA ARG A 8 18.75 25.30 2.84
C ARG A 8 18.34 24.23 3.86
N GLN A 9 17.60 23.18 3.55
CA GLN A 9 17.28 22.07 4.48
C GLN A 9 16.79 20.77 3.80
N MET A 10 16.67 20.70 2.49
CA MET A 10 16.19 19.50 1.81
C MET A 10 17.24 18.99 0.81
N CYS A 11 17.63 17.74 0.92
CA CYS A 11 18.54 17.08 -0.01
C CYS A 11 17.83 15.92 -0.69
N ILE A 12 17.99 15.81 -2.01
CA ILE A 12 17.56 14.64 -2.78
C ILE A 12 18.77 13.75 -2.94
N ARG A 13 18.65 12.45 -2.62
CA ARG A 13 19.73 11.46 -2.69
C ARG A 13 19.25 10.25 -3.47
N ASP A 14 20.09 9.79 -4.37
CA ASP A 14 19.99 8.51 -5.02
C ASP A 14 21.01 7.53 -4.43
N SER A 15 20.75 6.24 -4.47
CA SER A 15 21.62 5.20 -3.93
C SER A 15 21.59 3.96 -4.83
N ASP A 16 22.73 3.23 -4.88
CA ASP A 16 22.87 2.00 -5.68
C ASP A 16 21.94 0.89 -5.18
N SER A 17 21.62 0.89 -3.88
CA SER A 17 20.65 -0.02 -3.26
C SER A 17 19.97 0.64 -2.08
N THR A 18 18.68 0.39 -1.90
CA THR A 18 17.92 0.97 -0.80
C THR A 18 16.84 0.02 -0.27
N PRO A 19 16.63 -0.07 1.07
CA PRO A 19 15.49 -0.76 1.63
C PRO A 19 14.19 0.07 1.57
N PHE A 20 14.29 1.37 1.19
CA PHE A 20 13.16 2.27 1.14
C PHE A 20 12.31 2.01 -0.10
N TYR A 21 11.02 1.81 0.08
CA TYR A 21 10.06 1.76 -1.01
C TYR A 21 9.86 3.15 -1.59
N GLY A 22 10.06 3.32 -2.87
CA GLY A 22 9.73 4.55 -3.60
C GLY A 22 8.25 4.57 -3.96
N GLU A 23 7.59 5.72 -3.75
CA GLU A 23 6.17 5.88 -4.06
C GLU A 23 5.83 5.37 -5.46
N SER A 24 4.89 4.43 -5.52
CA SER A 24 4.43 3.79 -6.77
C SER A 24 3.12 3.05 -6.54
N GLY A 25 2.29 2.89 -7.60
CA GLY A 25 1.07 2.08 -7.55
C GLY A 25 0.06 2.49 -6.48
N GLY A 26 0.07 3.76 -6.06
CA GLY A 26 -0.80 4.28 -4.99
C GLY A 26 -0.28 4.07 -3.57
N GLN A 27 0.80 3.31 -3.36
CA GLN A 27 1.46 3.20 -2.07
C GLN A 27 2.47 4.35 -1.90
N VAL A 28 2.38 5.09 -0.79
CA VAL A 28 3.31 6.18 -0.44
C VAL A 28 4.73 5.67 -0.21
N GLY A 29 5.72 6.53 -0.45
CA GLY A 29 7.13 6.26 -0.19
C GLY A 29 7.46 6.09 1.28
N ASP A 30 8.54 5.38 1.57
CA ASP A 30 9.01 5.18 2.93
C ASP A 30 9.69 6.41 3.51
N LYS A 31 9.64 6.48 4.83
CA LYS A 31 10.39 7.42 5.67
C LYS A 31 11.36 6.67 6.58
N GLY A 32 12.37 7.38 7.09
CA GLY A 32 13.33 6.77 7.99
C GLY A 32 14.59 7.61 8.17
N LYS A 33 15.75 6.98 8.27
CA LYS A 33 17.02 7.67 8.48
C LYS A 33 18.16 7.02 7.70
N LEU A 34 19.14 7.84 7.34
CA LEU A 34 20.47 7.41 6.89
C LEU A 34 21.50 7.88 7.90
N SER A 35 22.44 7.02 8.28
CA SER A 35 23.43 7.33 9.30
C SER A 35 24.81 6.78 8.97
N ALA A 36 25.83 7.51 9.41
CA ALA A 36 27.24 7.08 9.44
C ALA A 36 27.95 7.77 10.60
N LYS A 37 29.25 7.49 10.81
CA LYS A 37 30.01 8.14 11.86
C LYS A 37 29.98 9.66 11.70
N GLY A 38 29.35 10.37 12.64
CA GLY A 38 29.21 11.83 12.60
C GLY A 38 28.16 12.38 11.63
N LEU A 39 27.40 11.52 10.96
CA LEU A 39 26.36 11.87 10.00
C LEU A 39 25.01 11.33 10.44
N GLU A 40 23.97 12.19 10.38
CA GLU A 40 22.58 11.82 10.58
C GLU A 40 21.71 12.57 9.59
N ILE A 41 20.91 11.81 8.83
CA ILE A 41 19.99 12.32 7.81
C ILE A 41 18.61 11.72 8.06
N GLU A 42 17.60 12.56 8.15
CA GLU A 42 16.20 12.16 8.19
C GLU A 42 15.66 12.04 6.77
N VAL A 43 15.12 10.88 6.39
CA VAL A 43 14.40 10.65 5.13
C VAL A 43 12.94 10.97 5.37
N LEU A 44 12.46 12.02 4.73
CA LEU A 44 11.10 12.56 4.86
C LEU A 44 10.12 11.89 3.89
N ASP A 45 10.64 11.44 2.73
CA ASP A 45 9.89 10.75 1.70
C ASP A 45 10.84 10.03 0.74
N THR A 46 10.33 9.03 0.04
CA THR A 46 11.05 8.31 -1.01
C THR A 46 10.21 8.24 -2.26
N GLN A 47 10.72 8.80 -3.35
CA GLN A 47 10.06 8.87 -4.66
C GLN A 47 10.76 7.93 -5.65
N LYS A 48 9.98 7.35 -6.59
CA LYS A 48 10.51 6.54 -7.68
C LYS A 48 10.45 7.33 -8.98
N ILE A 49 11.60 7.51 -9.64
CA ILE A 49 11.70 8.12 -10.97
C ILE A 49 12.44 7.18 -11.90
N GLY A 50 11.72 6.51 -12.78
CA GLY A 50 12.28 5.42 -13.58
C GLY A 50 12.81 4.31 -12.68
N ASN A 51 14.10 3.99 -12.80
CA ASN A 51 14.78 2.98 -11.98
C ASN A 51 15.45 3.55 -10.73
N PHE A 52 15.34 4.85 -10.48
CA PHE A 52 16.01 5.52 -9.37
C PHE A 52 15.08 5.71 -8.19
N HIS A 53 15.61 5.55 -6.97
CA HIS A 53 14.96 5.88 -5.72
C HIS A 53 15.53 7.17 -5.17
N LEU A 54 14.70 8.20 -5.08
CA LEU A 54 15.07 9.52 -4.59
C LEU A 54 14.64 9.70 -3.15
N HIS A 55 15.60 9.82 -2.23
CA HIS A 55 15.33 10.08 -0.82
C HIS A 55 15.27 11.61 -0.59
N ILE A 56 14.07 12.13 -0.39
CA ILE A 56 13.85 13.53 0.01
C ILE A 56 14.18 13.63 1.48
N SER A 57 15.27 14.34 1.80
CA SER A 57 15.92 14.19 3.11
C SER A 57 16.37 15.52 3.70
N LYS A 58 16.50 15.54 5.05
CA LYS A 58 17.06 16.65 5.83
C LYS A 58 18.28 16.20 6.57
N ILE A 59 19.43 16.86 6.37
CA ILE A 59 20.64 16.61 7.15
C ILE A 59 20.43 17.21 8.55
N LYS A 60 20.45 16.36 9.58
CA LYS A 60 20.39 16.77 10.99
C LYS A 60 21.77 17.06 11.55
N LYS A 61 22.76 16.27 11.14
CA LYS A 61 24.14 16.38 11.63
C LYS A 61 25.12 15.96 10.54
N GLY A 62 26.25 16.65 10.45
CA GLY A 62 27.36 16.33 9.56
C GLY A 62 27.14 16.77 8.12
N SER A 63 27.90 16.15 7.22
CA SER A 63 27.82 16.35 5.76
C SER A 63 27.96 15.01 5.05
N ILE A 64 27.41 14.89 3.86
CA ILE A 64 27.51 13.70 3.02
C ILE A 64 28.11 14.06 1.67
N ASN A 65 29.01 13.21 1.17
CA ASN A 65 29.64 13.33 -0.13
C ASN A 65 29.21 12.16 -1.03
N LEU A 66 29.55 12.29 -2.30
CA LEU A 66 29.39 11.22 -3.26
C LEU A 66 30.21 10.00 -2.84
N ASN A 67 29.64 8.81 -3.00
CA ASN A 67 30.20 7.50 -2.63
C ASN A 67 30.38 7.25 -1.11
N ASP A 68 29.87 8.14 -0.25
CA ASP A 68 29.81 7.85 1.17
C ASP A 68 28.89 6.65 1.43
N ARG A 69 29.36 5.69 2.23
CA ARG A 69 28.56 4.55 2.70
C ARG A 69 27.75 4.95 3.92
N VAL A 70 26.46 4.73 3.87
CA VAL A 70 25.51 5.01 4.95
C VAL A 70 24.70 3.77 5.32
N LYS A 71 24.37 3.64 6.59
CA LYS A 71 23.35 2.69 7.05
C LYS A 71 21.99 3.30 6.78
N ALA A 72 21.13 2.57 6.07
CA ALA A 72 19.78 2.97 5.74
C ALA A 72 18.77 2.19 6.61
N GLU A 73 17.92 2.91 7.34
CA GLU A 73 16.94 2.34 8.26
C GLU A 73 15.57 2.95 8.00
N ILE A 74 14.61 2.13 7.57
CA ILE A 74 13.22 2.55 7.37
C ILE A 74 12.51 2.70 8.73
N ASN A 75 11.46 3.54 8.77
CA ASN A 75 10.52 3.55 9.87
C ASN A 75 9.64 2.29 9.78
N THR A 76 9.99 1.27 10.56
CA THR A 76 9.36 -0.05 10.51
C THR A 76 7.92 -0.06 11.00
N GLU A 77 7.57 0.80 11.96
CA GLU A 77 6.20 0.94 12.46
C GLU A 77 5.29 1.52 11.36
N ARG A 78 5.72 2.63 10.75
CA ARG A 78 5.02 3.22 9.61
C ARG A 78 4.89 2.23 8.44
N ARG A 79 5.97 1.50 8.09
CA ARG A 79 5.96 0.49 7.03
C ARG A 79 4.94 -0.62 7.33
N ARG A 80 4.84 -1.10 8.58
CA ARG A 80 3.87 -2.14 8.97
C ARG A 80 2.44 -1.67 8.74
N ALA A 81 2.11 -0.44 9.13
CA ALA A 81 0.76 0.12 8.92
C ALA A 81 0.44 0.23 7.41
N ILE A 82 1.39 0.73 6.59
CA ILE A 82 1.24 0.82 5.13
C ILE A 82 1.04 -0.57 4.51
N VAL A 83 1.86 -1.55 4.89
CA VAL A 83 1.79 -2.94 4.41
C VAL A 83 0.44 -3.58 4.74
N SER A 84 -0.07 -3.35 5.96
CA SER A 84 -1.40 -3.81 6.38
C SER A 84 -2.49 -3.19 5.51
N ASN A 85 -2.50 -1.86 5.36
CA ASN A 85 -3.48 -1.16 4.53
C ASN A 85 -3.39 -1.57 3.06
N HIS A 86 -2.19 -1.78 2.51
CA HIS A 86 -2.03 -2.20 1.12
C HIS A 86 -2.56 -3.62 0.89
N SER A 87 -2.24 -4.54 1.79
CA SER A 87 -2.75 -5.91 1.70
C SER A 87 -4.27 -5.96 1.87
N ALA A 88 -4.82 -5.17 2.81
CA ALA A 88 -6.27 -5.03 2.98
C ALA A 88 -6.96 -4.44 1.74
N THR A 89 -6.29 -3.57 0.97
CA THR A 89 -6.83 -3.03 -0.29
C THR A 89 -7.10 -4.14 -1.30
N HIS A 90 -6.18 -5.09 -1.44
CA HIS A 90 -6.35 -6.24 -2.34
C HIS A 90 -7.49 -7.16 -1.90
N LEU A 91 -7.59 -7.47 -0.60
CA LEU A 91 -8.71 -8.27 -0.07
C LEU A 91 -10.04 -7.56 -0.27
N MET A 92 -10.09 -6.25 -0.04
CA MET A 92 -11.30 -5.45 -0.27
C MET A 92 -11.68 -5.39 -1.76
N HIS A 93 -10.72 -5.27 -2.67
CA HIS A 93 -11.01 -5.30 -4.11
C HIS A 93 -11.64 -6.63 -4.52
N SER A 94 -11.13 -7.75 -4.02
CA SER A 94 -11.73 -9.07 -4.27
C SER A 94 -13.14 -9.17 -3.68
N ALA A 95 -13.37 -8.70 -2.43
CA ALA A 95 -14.70 -8.66 -1.82
C ALA A 95 -15.69 -7.81 -2.62
N LEU A 96 -15.25 -6.64 -3.09
CA LEU A 96 -16.08 -5.77 -3.95
C LEU A 96 -16.49 -6.48 -5.25
N ARG A 97 -15.57 -7.19 -5.90
CA ARG A 97 -15.87 -7.95 -7.11
C ARG A 97 -16.81 -9.12 -6.85
N ASN A 98 -16.62 -9.83 -5.74
CA ASN A 98 -17.51 -10.95 -5.35
C ASN A 98 -18.94 -10.48 -5.07
N ILE A 99 -19.10 -9.35 -4.39
CA ILE A 99 -20.41 -8.87 -3.91
C ILE A 99 -21.13 -8.03 -4.96
N LEU A 100 -20.40 -7.14 -5.65
CA LEU A 100 -20.99 -6.19 -6.60
C LEU A 100 -20.89 -6.66 -8.05
N GLY A 101 -19.93 -7.54 -8.37
CA GLY A 101 -19.73 -8.12 -9.69
C GLY A 101 -18.41 -7.71 -10.37
N GLU A 102 -18.08 -8.42 -11.44
CA GLU A 102 -16.81 -8.29 -12.16
C GLU A 102 -16.58 -6.93 -12.85
N HIS A 103 -17.62 -6.10 -12.97
CA HIS A 103 -17.52 -4.74 -13.50
C HIS A 103 -16.72 -3.79 -12.58
N VAL A 104 -16.50 -4.20 -11.33
CA VAL A 104 -15.67 -3.46 -10.38
C VAL A 104 -14.22 -3.49 -10.86
N GLN A 105 -13.69 -2.32 -11.19
CA GLN A 105 -12.31 -2.11 -11.61
C GLN A 105 -11.72 -0.93 -10.86
N GLN A 106 -10.47 -1.02 -10.45
CA GLN A 106 -9.75 0.09 -9.85
C GLN A 106 -9.68 1.28 -10.81
N LYS A 107 -9.99 2.46 -10.31
CA LYS A 107 -9.84 3.76 -10.99
C LYS A 107 -8.82 4.66 -10.30
N GLY A 108 -8.49 4.37 -9.06
CA GLY A 108 -7.46 5.05 -8.29
C GLY A 108 -7.23 4.35 -6.96
N SER A 109 -6.05 4.51 -6.40
CA SER A 109 -5.68 3.99 -5.09
C SER A 109 -4.74 4.95 -4.38
N LEU A 110 -4.85 5.04 -3.06
CA LEU A 110 -3.89 5.68 -2.18
C LEU A 110 -3.79 4.87 -0.89
N VAL A 111 -2.58 4.49 -0.54
CA VAL A 111 -2.29 3.72 0.67
C VAL A 111 -1.20 4.42 1.46
N ASN A 112 -1.53 4.81 2.68
CA ASN A 112 -0.59 5.38 3.65
C ASN A 112 -0.71 4.68 5.02
N GLU A 113 0.00 5.18 6.02
CA GLU A 113 -0.01 4.62 7.38
C GLU A 113 -1.33 4.80 8.12
N GLU A 114 -2.15 5.80 7.74
CA GLU A 114 -3.40 6.14 8.43
C GLU A 114 -4.60 5.39 7.84
N LYS A 115 -4.65 5.27 6.50
CA LYS A 115 -5.79 4.68 5.77
C LYS A 115 -5.42 4.19 4.40
N LEU A 116 -6.33 3.43 3.83
CA LEU A 116 -6.39 3.14 2.40
C LEU A 116 -7.57 3.89 1.77
N ARG A 117 -7.41 4.29 0.51
CA ARG A 117 -8.46 4.85 -0.35
C ARG A 117 -8.49 4.09 -1.65
N PHE A 118 -9.67 3.67 -2.05
CA PHE A 118 -9.87 2.90 -3.26
C PHE A 118 -11.03 3.48 -4.07
N ASP A 119 -10.72 3.92 -5.29
CA ASP A 119 -11.69 4.44 -6.24
C ASP A 119 -11.97 3.34 -7.26
N PHE A 120 -13.26 3.05 -7.52
CA PHE A 120 -13.65 1.93 -8.36
C PHE A 120 -14.90 2.22 -9.19
N SER A 121 -15.04 1.50 -10.33
CA SER A 121 -16.19 1.61 -11.19
C SER A 121 -17.42 0.96 -10.55
N HIS A 122 -18.42 1.77 -10.19
CA HIS A 122 -19.73 1.33 -9.75
C HIS A 122 -20.72 2.50 -9.85
N LYS A 123 -21.97 2.22 -10.27
CA LYS A 123 -22.95 3.29 -10.55
C LYS A 123 -23.78 3.68 -9.33
N GLN A 124 -24.06 2.73 -8.46
CA GLN A 124 -24.98 2.92 -7.34
C GLN A 124 -24.24 3.16 -6.03
N LYS A 125 -24.87 3.84 -5.08
CA LYS A 125 -24.39 3.89 -3.71
C LYS A 125 -24.47 2.49 -3.10
N LEU A 126 -23.45 2.09 -2.37
CA LEU A 126 -23.47 0.83 -1.63
C LEU A 126 -24.48 0.93 -0.48
N SER A 127 -25.29 -0.11 -0.33
CA SER A 127 -26.18 -0.27 0.83
C SER A 127 -25.36 -0.62 2.09
N GLU A 128 -25.93 -0.36 3.24
CA GLU A 128 -25.31 -0.76 4.53
C GLU A 128 -25.06 -2.27 4.60
N SER A 129 -25.95 -3.07 4.02
CA SER A 129 -25.81 -4.53 3.95
C SER A 129 -24.64 -4.96 3.04
N GLU A 130 -24.40 -4.28 1.94
CA GLU A 130 -23.25 -4.56 1.06
C GLU A 130 -21.94 -4.17 1.77
N ILE A 131 -21.89 -3.00 2.43
CA ILE A 131 -20.73 -2.58 3.22
C ILE A 131 -20.41 -3.61 4.31
N ALA A 132 -21.43 -4.04 5.06
CA ALA A 132 -21.24 -5.03 6.12
C ALA A 132 -20.76 -6.38 5.58
N ARG A 133 -21.26 -6.83 4.42
CA ARG A 133 -20.77 -8.06 3.76
C ARG A 133 -19.33 -7.93 3.28
N ILE A 134 -18.95 -6.79 2.70
CA ILE A 134 -17.56 -6.53 2.27
C ILE A 134 -16.62 -6.59 3.48
N GLU A 135 -16.97 -5.91 4.58
CA GLU A 135 -16.18 -5.96 5.82
C GLU A 135 -16.07 -7.39 6.37
N GLN A 136 -17.17 -8.14 6.32
CA GLN A 136 -17.19 -9.54 6.78
C GLN A 136 -16.26 -10.41 5.93
N GLU A 137 -16.37 -10.37 4.60
CA GLU A 137 -15.53 -11.18 3.70
C GLU A 137 -14.04 -10.85 3.87
N VAL A 138 -13.69 -9.55 3.93
CA VAL A 138 -12.30 -9.14 4.16
C VAL A 138 -11.76 -9.65 5.50
N ASN A 139 -12.55 -9.53 6.59
CA ASN A 139 -12.12 -10.02 7.90
C ASN A 139 -12.06 -11.56 7.96
N GLN A 140 -12.89 -12.27 7.20
CA GLN A 140 -12.77 -13.73 7.03
C GLN A 140 -11.47 -14.11 6.32
N ALA A 141 -11.12 -13.42 5.22
CA ALA A 141 -9.85 -13.63 4.52
C ALA A 141 -8.63 -13.30 5.40
N ILE A 142 -8.73 -12.30 6.28
CA ILE A 142 -7.70 -12.01 7.27
C ILE A 142 -7.53 -13.18 8.25
N THR A 143 -8.64 -13.73 8.74
CA THR A 143 -8.63 -14.80 9.75
C THR A 143 -8.29 -16.17 9.20
N SER A 144 -8.27 -16.37 7.87
CA SER A 144 -7.80 -17.62 7.25
C SER A 144 -6.32 -17.89 7.55
N ALA A 145 -5.55 -16.85 7.91
CA ALA A 145 -4.15 -16.93 8.31
C ALA A 145 -3.25 -17.63 7.27
N GLU A 146 -3.52 -17.39 6.01
CA GLU A 146 -2.75 -17.99 4.90
C GLU A 146 -1.54 -17.12 4.53
N ASP A 147 -0.46 -17.79 4.11
CA ASP A 147 0.76 -17.13 3.68
C ASP A 147 0.57 -16.41 2.34
N THR A 148 1.12 -15.21 2.27
CA THR A 148 1.18 -14.43 1.02
C THR A 148 2.20 -15.05 0.08
N GLN A 149 1.78 -15.29 -1.15
CA GLN A 149 2.66 -15.81 -2.21
C GLN A 149 2.99 -14.70 -3.21
N ILE A 150 4.25 -14.68 -3.63
CA ILE A 150 4.75 -13.77 -4.65
C ILE A 150 5.37 -14.62 -5.75
N ILE A 151 4.86 -14.45 -6.98
CA ILE A 151 5.31 -15.20 -8.15
C ILE A 151 5.77 -14.20 -9.20
N GLU A 152 7.05 -14.25 -9.55
CA GLU A 152 7.59 -13.49 -10.68
C GLU A 152 7.46 -14.32 -11.95
N THR A 153 6.76 -13.80 -12.95
CA THR A 153 6.44 -14.55 -14.16
C THR A 153 6.18 -13.63 -15.36
N SER A 154 5.92 -14.18 -16.54
CA SER A 154 5.50 -13.42 -17.70
C SER A 154 4.04 -12.94 -17.56
N ILE A 155 3.67 -11.93 -18.34
CA ILE A 155 2.27 -11.47 -18.43
C ILE A 155 1.33 -12.61 -18.85
N GLU A 156 1.72 -13.45 -19.80
CA GLU A 156 0.92 -14.56 -20.30
C GLU A 156 0.64 -15.60 -19.20
N GLU A 157 1.67 -15.97 -18.44
CA GLU A 157 1.49 -16.91 -17.32
C GLU A 157 0.68 -16.30 -16.17
N SER A 158 0.84 -14.99 -15.91
CA SER A 158 0.03 -14.31 -14.91
C SER A 158 -1.46 -14.34 -15.23
N GLN A 159 -1.83 -14.25 -16.50
CA GLN A 159 -3.22 -14.39 -16.95
C GLN A 159 -3.76 -15.82 -16.72
N LYS A 160 -2.94 -16.84 -16.96
CA LYS A 160 -3.32 -18.24 -16.67
C LYS A 160 -3.51 -18.49 -15.17
N LEU A 161 -2.80 -17.77 -14.33
CA LEU A 161 -2.99 -17.76 -12.88
C LEU A 161 -4.24 -16.99 -12.43
N GLY A 162 -4.98 -16.38 -13.36
CA GLY A 162 -6.16 -15.56 -13.06
C GLY A 162 -5.83 -14.20 -12.43
N ALA A 163 -4.59 -13.71 -12.57
CA ALA A 163 -4.18 -12.47 -11.95
C ALA A 163 -4.89 -11.27 -12.60
N ILE A 164 -5.50 -10.43 -11.76
CA ILE A 164 -6.12 -9.18 -12.19
C ILE A 164 -5.02 -8.15 -12.44
N ALA A 165 -4.99 -7.59 -13.65
CA ALA A 165 -4.14 -6.48 -14.03
C ALA A 165 -4.91 -5.15 -13.91
N PHE A 166 -4.24 -4.11 -13.42
CA PHE A 166 -4.87 -2.79 -13.30
C PHE A 166 -4.88 -2.07 -14.64
N PHE A 167 -6.00 -1.44 -14.96
CA PHE A 167 -6.18 -0.75 -16.22
C PHE A 167 -5.31 0.51 -16.29
N GLY A 168 -4.55 0.63 -17.39
CA GLY A 168 -3.70 1.80 -17.64
C GLY A 168 -2.27 1.72 -17.09
N GLU A 169 -1.92 0.66 -16.37
CA GLU A 169 -0.52 0.40 -16.02
C GLU A 169 0.24 -0.24 -17.19
N LYS A 170 1.48 0.20 -17.39
CA LYS A 170 2.39 -0.41 -18.37
C LYS A 170 3.23 -1.45 -17.65
N TYR A 171 2.98 -2.70 -17.97
CA TYR A 171 3.76 -3.83 -17.47
C TYR A 171 4.92 -4.14 -18.42
N GLY A 172 6.07 -4.49 -17.85
CA GLY A 172 7.18 -5.07 -18.62
C GLY A 172 6.94 -6.54 -18.94
N ASP A 173 7.93 -7.20 -19.55
CA ASP A 173 7.86 -8.63 -19.90
C ASP A 173 7.75 -9.53 -18.66
N GLN A 174 8.28 -9.08 -17.52
CA GLN A 174 8.19 -9.75 -16.22
C GLN A 174 7.25 -8.96 -15.28
N VAL A 175 6.35 -9.69 -14.65
CA VAL A 175 5.37 -9.13 -13.71
C VAL A 175 5.40 -9.89 -12.39
N ARG A 176 4.97 -9.22 -11.33
CA ARG A 176 4.89 -9.77 -9.98
C ARG A 176 3.43 -10.05 -9.65
N VAL A 177 3.05 -11.33 -9.63
CA VAL A 177 1.75 -11.82 -9.16
C VAL A 177 1.78 -11.94 -7.66
N LEU A 178 0.82 -11.32 -7.02
CA LEU A 178 0.60 -11.36 -5.58
C LEU A 178 -0.66 -12.18 -5.29
N LYS A 179 -0.54 -13.19 -4.41
CA LYS A 179 -1.67 -13.93 -3.86
C LYS A 179 -1.75 -13.68 -2.36
N ILE A 180 -2.89 -13.25 -1.86
CA ILE A 180 -3.14 -13.01 -0.43
C ILE A 180 -4.38 -13.79 0.00
N ALA A 181 -4.29 -14.45 1.17
CA ALA A 181 -5.32 -15.36 1.68
C ALA A 181 -5.62 -16.47 0.64
N GLY A 182 -4.56 -17.21 0.26
CA GLY A 182 -4.63 -18.23 -0.78
C GLY A 182 -4.96 -17.62 -2.15
N ASP A 183 -5.98 -18.18 -2.80
CA ASP A 183 -6.47 -17.68 -4.09
C ASP A 183 -7.58 -16.62 -3.95
N TYR A 184 -7.88 -16.15 -2.73
CA TYR A 184 -8.93 -15.15 -2.49
C TYR A 184 -8.65 -13.84 -3.23
N SER A 185 -7.39 -13.38 -3.22
CA SER A 185 -6.95 -12.25 -4.03
C SER A 185 -5.72 -12.62 -4.83
N THR A 186 -5.81 -12.52 -6.17
CA THR A 186 -4.69 -12.79 -7.09
C THR A 186 -4.58 -11.60 -8.05
N GLU A 187 -3.56 -10.76 -7.87
CA GLU A 187 -3.42 -9.49 -8.59
C GLU A 187 -1.96 -9.18 -8.96
N LEU A 188 -1.76 -8.35 -9.98
CA LEU A 188 -0.44 -7.82 -10.30
C LEU A 188 -0.12 -6.65 -9.36
N CYS A 189 0.92 -6.78 -8.54
CA CYS A 189 1.30 -5.72 -7.62
C CYS A 189 2.80 -5.70 -7.29
N GLY A 190 3.43 -4.53 -7.47
CA GLY A 190 4.83 -4.27 -7.12
C GLY A 190 5.05 -3.69 -5.72
N GLY A 191 3.99 -3.52 -4.93
CA GLY A 191 4.03 -2.93 -3.60
C GLY A 191 4.58 -3.84 -2.50
N THR A 192 4.49 -3.36 -1.25
CA THR A 192 4.90 -4.11 -0.07
C THR A 192 3.68 -4.68 0.66
N HIS A 193 3.75 -5.97 1.04
CA HIS A 193 2.62 -6.69 1.61
C HIS A 193 2.99 -7.49 2.86
N VAL A 194 1.97 -7.87 3.63
CA VAL A 194 2.11 -8.80 4.76
C VAL A 194 2.63 -10.16 4.27
N LYS A 195 3.31 -10.89 5.14
CA LYS A 195 3.76 -12.26 4.84
C LYS A 195 2.66 -13.28 5.05
N ASN A 196 1.73 -12.99 5.97
CA ASN A 196 0.59 -13.82 6.27
C ASN A 196 -0.65 -12.92 6.43
N SER A 197 -1.81 -13.34 5.94
CA SER A 197 -3.03 -12.53 5.96
C SER A 197 -3.43 -12.09 7.37
N SER A 198 -3.16 -12.90 8.40
CA SER A 198 -3.45 -12.57 9.80
C SER A 198 -2.69 -11.35 10.34
N GLU A 199 -1.56 -10.98 9.72
CA GLU A 199 -0.79 -9.79 10.11
C GLU A 199 -1.58 -8.47 9.88
N ILE A 200 -2.62 -8.51 9.02
CA ILE A 200 -3.54 -7.38 8.80
C ILE A 200 -4.41 -7.13 10.05
N LYS A 201 -4.65 -8.16 10.88
CA LYS A 201 -5.39 -8.13 12.14
C LYS A 201 -6.89 -7.85 12.00
N SER A 202 -7.27 -6.68 11.47
CA SER A 202 -8.66 -6.24 11.33
C SER A 202 -8.80 -5.25 10.20
N PHE A 203 -10.02 -5.16 9.65
CA PHE A 203 -10.38 -4.23 8.59
C PHE A 203 -11.72 -3.57 8.88
N LYS A 204 -11.86 -2.28 8.54
CA LYS A 204 -13.11 -1.52 8.64
C LYS A 204 -13.21 -0.44 7.57
N ILE A 205 -14.37 -0.32 6.94
CA ILE A 205 -14.73 0.77 6.03
C ILE A 205 -15.15 1.99 6.88
N ILE A 206 -14.57 3.16 6.59
CA ILE A 206 -14.89 4.42 7.28
C ILE A 206 -15.91 5.21 6.49
N SER A 207 -15.76 5.26 5.16
CA SER A 207 -16.65 6.03 4.31
C SER A 207 -16.80 5.41 2.93
N GLU A 208 -17.96 5.66 2.31
CA GLU A 208 -18.27 5.34 0.93
C GLU A 208 -18.93 6.55 0.28
N THR A 209 -18.36 7.07 -0.82
CA THR A 209 -18.82 8.29 -1.47
C THR A 209 -18.76 8.20 -2.99
N SER A 210 -19.52 9.05 -3.68
CA SER A 210 -19.40 9.25 -5.13
C SER A 210 -18.34 10.32 -5.41
N ILE A 211 -17.44 10.07 -6.37
CA ILE A 211 -16.45 11.07 -6.80
C ILE A 211 -16.66 11.56 -8.23
N SER A 212 -17.31 10.76 -9.05
CA SER A 212 -17.76 11.13 -10.41
C SER A 212 -18.83 10.17 -10.89
N SER A 213 -19.40 10.45 -12.06
CA SER A 213 -20.39 9.54 -12.66
C SER A 213 -19.82 8.14 -12.86
N GLY A 214 -20.42 7.16 -12.22
CA GLY A 214 -20.02 5.75 -12.31
C GLY A 214 -18.73 5.38 -11.57
N VAL A 215 -18.21 6.27 -10.69
CA VAL A 215 -17.03 6.01 -9.88
C VAL A 215 -17.33 6.26 -8.40
N ARG A 216 -17.11 5.25 -7.57
CA ARG A 216 -17.28 5.27 -6.12
C ARG A 216 -15.90 5.26 -5.45
N ARG A 217 -15.84 5.81 -4.26
CA ARG A 217 -14.67 5.84 -3.39
C ARG A 217 -14.99 5.18 -2.06
N ILE A 218 -14.14 4.26 -1.64
CA ILE A 218 -14.11 3.74 -0.27
C ILE A 218 -12.84 4.24 0.39
N GLU A 219 -12.97 4.73 1.64
CA GLU A 219 -11.87 4.89 2.57
C GLU A 219 -12.03 3.87 3.69
N ALA A 220 -10.93 3.21 4.05
CA ALA A 220 -10.93 2.17 5.07
C ALA A 220 -9.62 2.19 5.87
N ILE A 221 -9.64 1.54 7.01
CA ILE A 221 -8.50 1.35 7.91
C ILE A 221 -8.28 -0.14 8.17
N SER A 222 -7.04 -0.50 8.48
CA SER A 222 -6.70 -1.85 8.91
C SER A 222 -5.75 -1.84 10.12
N GLY A 223 -5.42 -3.01 10.62
CA GLY A 223 -4.46 -3.15 11.70
C GLY A 223 -4.97 -2.65 13.04
N ASP A 224 -4.06 -2.06 13.79
CA ASP A 224 -4.33 -1.57 15.15
C ASP A 224 -5.33 -0.41 15.14
N LEU A 225 -5.37 0.40 14.08
CA LEU A 225 -6.37 1.47 13.94
C LEU A 225 -7.79 0.91 13.82
N ALA A 226 -8.00 -0.15 13.04
CA ALA A 226 -9.31 -0.78 12.92
C ALA A 226 -9.75 -1.48 14.23
N ILE A 227 -8.80 -2.04 14.99
CA ILE A 227 -9.11 -2.62 16.33
C ILE A 227 -9.53 -1.53 17.28
N LYS A 228 -8.80 -0.42 17.34
CA LYS A 228 -9.10 0.71 18.21
C LYS A 228 -10.48 1.31 17.89
N ASP A 229 -10.78 1.56 16.63
CA ASP A 229 -12.06 2.10 16.20
C ASP A 229 -13.25 1.18 16.63
N LYS A 230 -13.07 -0.14 16.49
CA LYS A 230 -14.09 -1.10 16.95
C LYS A 230 -14.29 -1.05 18.48
N ALA A 231 -13.23 -0.83 19.25
CA ALA A 231 -13.30 -0.73 20.70
C ALA A 231 -14.01 0.56 21.15
N ASP A 232 -13.66 1.69 20.53
CA ASP A 232 -14.24 3.01 20.84
C ASP A 232 -15.74 3.01 20.53
N ASN A 233 -16.17 2.52 19.37
CA ASN A 233 -17.59 2.42 18.99
C ASN A 233 -18.39 1.46 19.90
N LYS A 234 -17.77 0.43 20.46
CA LYS A 234 -18.44 -0.46 21.41
C LYS A 234 -18.66 0.20 22.77
N THR A 235 -17.77 1.08 23.17
CA THR A 235 -17.88 1.83 24.43
C THR A 235 -18.98 2.88 24.34
N ASP A 236 -19.13 3.55 23.19
CA ASP A 236 -20.18 4.56 22.96
C ASP A 236 -21.60 3.96 22.92
N LEU A 237 -21.74 2.67 22.55
CA LEU A 237 -23.02 1.97 22.55
C LEU A 237 -23.45 1.46 23.95
N LEU A 238 -22.55 1.49 24.93
CA LEU A 238 -22.78 1.03 26.30
C LEU A 238 -22.99 2.17 27.29
N ASN A 239 -22.83 3.42 26.86
CA ASN A 239 -23.11 4.66 27.63
C ASN A 239 -24.37 5.34 27.12
#